data_aa69e520a8fef3cdea27e93fb6217fe0
#
_entry.id   aa69e520a8fef3cdea27e93fb6217fe0
#
_cell.length_a   1.000
_cell.length_b   1.000
_cell.length_c   1.000
_cell.angle_alpha   90.00
_cell.angle_beta   90.00
_cell.angle_gamma   90.00
#
_symmetry.space_group_name_H-M   'P 1'
#
loop_
_entity.id
_entity.type
_entity.pdbx_description
1 polymer ?
#
loop_
_entity_poly.entity_id
_entity_poly.type
_entity_poly.pdbx_seq_one_letter_code
_entity_poly.pdbx_strand_id
1 'polypeptide(L)'
;VLNNVSFWLFFAGMILFNLSFIIGGSPAAGWTNYAPLAGEFSPGPGVNYYLIAIQISGLGTLATGINFFVTILRCKTPTMKFMQMPMFTVTTFITTLIVILAFPPLTVALALMTTDRIFDTAFFTVAHGGMPMLWANFFWVWGHPEVYIVILPAFGIYSEIIPTFARKRLFGHQSMVWATAGIAFL
;
A
#
# COMPACT_ATOMS: atom_id res chain seq x y z
N VAL A 1 -13.48 6.80 14.97
CA VAL A 1 -13.05 8.01 14.23
C VAL A 1 -12.08 7.63 13.13
N LEU A 2 -10.94 7.00 13.42
CA LEU A 2 -9.89 6.70 12.45
C LEU A 2 -10.38 5.86 11.25
N ASN A 3 -11.20 4.85 11.50
CA ASN A 3 -11.81 4.02 10.45
C ASN A 3 -12.67 4.84 9.47
N ASN A 4 -13.38 5.83 9.97
CA ASN A 4 -14.22 6.70 9.15
C ASN A 4 -13.37 7.66 8.30
N VAL A 5 -12.31 8.20 8.89
CA VAL A 5 -11.34 9.05 8.17
C VAL A 5 -10.65 8.28 7.05
N SER A 6 -10.20 7.06 7.32
CA SER A 6 -9.53 6.21 6.32
C SER A 6 -10.45 5.88 5.15
N PHE A 7 -11.72 5.57 5.41
CA PHE A 7 -12.71 5.32 4.37
C PHE A 7 -12.90 6.56 3.47
N TRP A 8 -13.12 7.73 4.06
CA TRP A 8 -13.37 8.94 3.27
C TRP A 8 -12.15 9.41 2.48
N LEU A 9 -10.94 9.26 3.03
CA LEU A 9 -9.71 9.54 2.29
C LEU A 9 -9.56 8.60 1.10
N PHE A 10 -9.75 7.30 1.30
CA PHE A 10 -9.68 6.33 0.22
C PHE A 10 -10.73 6.61 -0.85
N PHE A 11 -11.97 6.87 -0.45
CA PHE A 11 -13.08 7.19 -1.35
C PHE A 11 -12.83 8.48 -2.15
N ALA A 12 -12.34 9.53 -1.49
CA ALA A 12 -11.97 10.78 -2.16
C ALA A 12 -10.86 10.59 -3.19
N GLY A 13 -9.82 9.81 -2.85
CA GLY A 13 -8.76 9.45 -3.78
C GLY A 13 -9.29 8.69 -5.00
N MET A 14 -10.19 7.73 -4.78
CA MET A 14 -10.85 6.97 -5.86
C MET A 14 -11.66 7.90 -6.80
N ILE A 15 -12.43 8.81 -6.24
CA ILE A 15 -13.19 9.79 -7.05
C ILE A 15 -12.23 10.64 -7.88
N LEU A 16 -11.20 11.19 -7.26
CA LEU A 16 -10.22 12.04 -7.93
C LEU A 16 -9.50 11.30 -9.05
N PHE A 17 -9.16 10.03 -8.82
CA PHE A 17 -8.55 9.18 -9.85
C PHE A 17 -9.47 9.02 -11.07
N ASN A 18 -10.75 8.74 -10.84
CA ASN A 18 -11.72 8.57 -11.92
C ASN A 18 -12.08 9.89 -12.62
N LEU A 19 -12.03 11.02 -11.94
CA LEU A 19 -12.24 12.33 -12.56
C LEU A 19 -11.23 12.64 -13.66
N SER A 20 -10.02 12.05 -13.62
CA SER A 20 -9.01 12.24 -14.65
C SER A 20 -9.51 11.85 -16.05
N PHE A 21 -10.35 10.82 -16.15
CA PHE A 21 -10.91 10.38 -17.42
C PHE A 21 -11.89 11.38 -18.04
N ILE A 22 -12.54 12.20 -17.21
CA ILE A 22 -13.59 13.12 -17.64
C ILE A 22 -13.01 14.50 -17.89
N ILE A 23 -12.14 15.00 -17.00
CA ILE A 23 -11.70 16.40 -16.98
C ILE A 23 -10.32 16.58 -17.61
N GLY A 24 -9.38 15.71 -17.33
CA GLY A 24 -7.96 15.92 -17.66
C GLY A 24 -7.33 14.90 -18.57
N GLY A 25 -8.07 13.87 -18.99
CA GLY A 25 -7.51 12.72 -19.71
C GLY A 25 -6.83 11.71 -18.81
N SER A 26 -6.65 10.48 -19.32
CA SER A 26 -6.03 9.40 -18.58
C SER A 26 -4.56 9.65 -18.31
N PRO A 27 -3.99 9.18 -17.17
CA PRO A 27 -2.55 9.13 -16.98
C PRO A 27 -1.92 8.17 -18.00
N ALA A 28 -0.95 8.67 -18.79
CA ALA A 28 -0.33 7.92 -19.87
C ALA A 28 0.99 7.23 -19.48
N ALA A 29 1.44 7.39 -18.23
CA ALA A 29 2.74 6.92 -17.75
C ALA A 29 2.73 5.50 -17.17
N GLY A 30 1.63 4.75 -17.28
CA GLY A 30 1.45 3.43 -16.68
C GLY A 30 1.30 3.49 -15.16
N TRP A 31 1.06 2.34 -14.53
CA TRP A 31 0.82 2.27 -13.09
C TRP A 31 2.06 2.57 -12.23
N THR A 32 3.26 2.36 -12.77
CA THR A 32 4.52 2.64 -12.08
C THR A 32 4.92 4.11 -12.12
N ASN A 33 4.38 4.88 -13.06
CA ASN A 33 4.71 6.29 -13.26
C ASN A 33 6.22 6.59 -13.22
N TYR A 34 7.04 5.78 -13.90
CA TYR A 34 8.48 6.00 -13.92
C TYR A 34 8.85 7.36 -14.49
N ALA A 35 9.76 8.04 -13.83
CA ALA A 35 10.49 9.15 -14.43
C ALA A 35 11.48 8.60 -15.49
N PRO A 36 11.65 9.26 -16.65
CA PRO A 36 11.09 10.56 -17.04
C PRO A 36 9.69 10.50 -17.67
N LEU A 37 9.12 9.29 -17.87
CA LEU A 37 7.84 9.12 -18.57
C LEU A 37 6.69 9.91 -17.91
N ALA A 38 6.59 9.83 -16.58
CA ALA A 38 5.57 10.55 -15.80
C ALA A 38 5.85 12.07 -15.66
N GLY A 39 7.09 12.51 -15.97
CA GLY A 39 7.48 13.92 -15.98
C GLY A 39 7.37 14.53 -17.36
N GLU A 40 8.51 14.60 -18.05
CA GLU A 40 8.70 15.31 -19.32
C GLU A 40 7.83 14.75 -20.48
N PHE A 41 7.67 13.42 -20.55
CA PHE A 41 6.96 12.77 -21.65
C PHE A 41 5.44 12.63 -21.45
N SER A 42 4.92 13.09 -20.33
CA SER A 42 3.48 13.08 -20.05
C SER A 42 3.03 14.44 -19.51
N PRO A 43 3.04 15.50 -20.32
CA PRO A 43 2.77 16.87 -19.86
C PRO A 43 1.30 17.10 -19.48
N GLY A 44 0.39 16.22 -19.87
CA GLY A 44 -1.04 16.34 -19.58
C GLY A 44 -1.38 16.23 -18.09
N PRO A 45 -2.54 16.76 -17.67
CA PRO A 45 -2.94 16.77 -16.25
C PRO A 45 -3.30 15.39 -15.68
N GLY A 46 -3.50 14.37 -16.51
CA GLY A 46 -3.90 13.02 -16.07
C GLY A 46 -2.94 12.42 -15.04
N VAL A 47 -1.63 12.60 -15.22
CA VAL A 47 -0.63 12.14 -14.24
C VAL A 47 -0.74 12.89 -12.92
N ASN A 48 -1.09 14.18 -12.92
CA ASN A 48 -1.28 14.94 -11.69
C ASN A 48 -2.46 14.41 -10.88
N TYR A 49 -3.58 14.10 -11.54
CA TYR A 49 -4.72 13.43 -10.88
C TYR A 49 -4.33 12.09 -10.28
N TYR A 50 -3.56 11.28 -11.03
CA TYR A 50 -3.05 10.01 -10.53
C TYR A 50 -2.21 10.19 -9.26
N LEU A 51 -1.19 11.06 -9.30
CA LEU A 51 -0.27 11.28 -8.19
C LEU A 51 -1.00 11.75 -6.92
N ILE A 52 -1.90 12.72 -7.05
CA ILE A 52 -2.64 13.26 -5.91
C ILE A 52 -3.67 12.23 -5.40
N ALA A 53 -4.36 11.52 -6.29
CA ALA A 53 -5.32 10.49 -5.93
C ALA A 53 -4.67 9.36 -5.12
N ILE A 54 -3.50 8.87 -5.56
CA ILE A 54 -2.76 7.82 -4.84
C ILE A 54 -2.22 8.34 -3.49
N GLN A 55 -1.78 9.60 -3.41
CA GLN A 55 -1.37 10.18 -2.12
C GLN A 55 -2.54 10.21 -1.12
N ILE A 56 -3.69 10.70 -1.53
CA ILE A 56 -4.87 10.79 -0.65
C ILE A 56 -5.35 9.39 -0.24
N SER A 57 -5.48 8.45 -1.20
CA SER A 57 -5.88 7.08 -0.91
C SER A 57 -4.84 6.33 -0.07
N GLY A 58 -3.55 6.60 -0.30
CA GLY A 58 -2.43 6.06 0.47
C GLY A 58 -2.47 6.48 1.94
N LEU A 59 -2.78 7.73 2.22
CA LEU A 59 -3.02 8.20 3.60
C LEU A 59 -4.22 7.47 4.25
N GLY A 60 -5.27 7.21 3.48
CA GLY A 60 -6.41 6.41 3.92
C GLY A 60 -6.00 4.97 4.25
N THR A 61 -5.19 4.35 3.39
CA THR A 61 -4.67 3.00 3.60
C THR A 61 -3.76 2.92 4.83
N LEU A 62 -2.88 3.91 5.02
CA LEU A 62 -2.02 4.01 6.20
C LEU A 62 -2.85 4.12 7.49
N ALA A 63 -3.90 4.95 7.48
CA ALA A 63 -4.83 5.07 8.61
C ALA A 63 -5.57 3.76 8.90
N THR A 64 -5.95 2.99 7.86
CA THR A 64 -6.51 1.65 8.00
C THR A 64 -5.52 0.68 8.63
N GLY A 65 -4.27 0.69 8.17
CA GLY A 65 -3.19 -0.14 8.74
C GLY A 65 -3.00 0.13 10.23
N ILE A 66 -2.90 1.39 10.64
CA ILE A 66 -2.79 1.79 12.05
C ILE A 66 -4.03 1.32 12.84
N ASN A 67 -5.22 1.51 12.28
CA ASN A 67 -6.47 1.10 12.94
C ASN A 67 -6.51 -0.40 13.22
N PHE A 68 -6.19 -1.24 12.23
CA PHE A 68 -6.16 -2.69 12.39
C PHE A 68 -5.04 -3.14 13.33
N PHE A 69 -3.86 -2.56 13.21
CA PHE A 69 -2.75 -2.84 14.12
C PHE A 69 -3.16 -2.64 15.59
N VAL A 70 -3.71 -1.48 15.91
CA VAL A 70 -4.15 -1.17 17.27
C VAL A 70 -5.32 -2.06 17.71
N THR A 71 -6.28 -2.32 16.82
CA THR A 71 -7.44 -3.16 17.11
C THR A 71 -7.01 -4.59 17.45
N ILE A 72 -6.14 -5.20 16.65
CA ILE A 72 -5.69 -6.58 16.90
C ILE A 72 -4.91 -6.67 18.21
N LEU A 73 -4.10 -5.68 18.55
CA LEU A 73 -3.34 -5.67 19.80
C LEU A 73 -4.22 -5.43 21.04
N ARG A 74 -5.17 -4.49 20.93
CA ARG A 74 -5.96 -4.01 22.08
C ARG A 74 -7.25 -4.77 22.31
N CYS A 75 -7.89 -5.26 21.25
CA CYS A 75 -9.22 -5.90 21.34
C CYS A 75 -9.16 -7.42 21.37
N LYS A 76 -7.97 -8.03 21.39
CA LYS A 76 -7.84 -9.48 21.61
C LYS A 76 -8.28 -9.88 23.01
N THR A 77 -8.78 -11.10 23.17
CA THR A 77 -9.08 -11.67 24.48
C THR A 77 -7.82 -11.67 25.38
N PRO A 78 -7.89 -11.24 26.64
CA PRO A 78 -6.71 -11.10 27.49
C PRO A 78 -5.86 -12.35 27.64
N THR A 79 -6.50 -13.52 27.60
CA THR A 79 -5.84 -14.83 27.73
C THR A 79 -5.25 -15.35 26.42
N MET A 80 -5.59 -14.76 25.27
CA MET A 80 -5.16 -15.22 23.95
C MET A 80 -3.71 -14.80 23.66
N LYS A 81 -2.83 -15.79 23.49
CA LYS A 81 -1.45 -15.56 23.04
C LYS A 81 -1.40 -15.36 21.52
N PHE A 82 -0.39 -14.67 21.03
CA PHE A 82 -0.22 -14.39 19.59
C PHE A 82 -0.26 -15.65 18.73
N MET A 83 0.43 -16.71 19.14
CA MET A 83 0.45 -18.01 18.45
C MET A 83 -0.88 -18.81 18.52
N GLN A 84 -1.87 -18.29 19.23
CA GLN A 84 -3.21 -18.91 19.34
C GLN A 84 -4.26 -18.15 18.53
N MET A 85 -3.87 -17.03 17.90
CA MET A 85 -4.77 -16.26 17.06
C MET A 85 -5.11 -17.04 15.77
N PRO A 86 -6.32 -16.85 15.21
CA PRO A 86 -6.67 -17.34 13.89
C PRO A 86 -5.66 -16.88 12.84
N MET A 87 -5.39 -17.72 11.82
CA MET A 87 -4.40 -17.41 10.79
C MET A 87 -4.71 -16.10 10.07
N PHE A 88 -5.97 -15.84 9.76
CA PHE A 88 -6.38 -14.58 9.16
C PHE A 88 -6.00 -13.36 10.01
N THR A 89 -6.19 -13.45 11.33
CA THR A 89 -5.81 -12.36 12.24
C THR A 89 -4.29 -12.14 12.27
N VAL A 90 -3.51 -13.23 12.27
CA VAL A 90 -2.03 -13.15 12.25
C VAL A 90 -1.53 -12.55 10.94
N THR A 91 -2.01 -13.04 9.79
CA THR A 91 -1.60 -12.53 8.49
C THR A 91 -2.01 -11.07 8.32
N THR A 92 -3.22 -10.69 8.75
CA THR A 92 -3.66 -9.28 8.74
C THR A 92 -2.78 -8.42 9.63
N PHE A 93 -2.41 -8.88 10.83
CA PHE A 93 -1.50 -8.15 11.71
C PHE A 93 -0.15 -7.89 11.07
N ILE A 94 0.45 -8.91 10.45
CA ILE A 94 1.73 -8.79 9.74
C ILE A 94 1.57 -7.82 8.55
N THR A 95 0.48 -7.95 7.80
CA THR A 95 0.17 -7.03 6.71
C THR A 95 0.11 -5.57 7.17
N THR A 96 -0.48 -5.28 8.33
CA THR A 96 -0.55 -3.90 8.83
C THR A 96 0.83 -3.33 9.16
N LEU A 97 1.76 -4.15 9.63
CA LEU A 97 3.15 -3.72 9.83
C LEU A 97 3.82 -3.33 8.51
N ILE A 98 3.63 -4.16 7.47
CA ILE A 98 4.15 -3.87 6.13
C ILE A 98 3.54 -2.57 5.60
N VAL A 99 2.23 -2.37 5.72
CA VAL A 99 1.56 -1.11 5.31
C VAL A 99 2.20 0.10 5.99
N ILE A 100 2.36 0.06 7.31
CA ILE A 100 2.90 1.18 8.07
C ILE A 100 4.33 1.54 7.64
N LEU A 101 5.14 0.54 7.28
CA LEU A 101 6.54 0.75 6.90
C LEU A 101 6.71 1.10 5.41
N ALA A 102 5.90 0.52 4.52
CA ALA A 102 6.07 0.65 3.08
C ALA A 102 5.40 1.91 2.49
N PHE A 103 4.27 2.36 3.01
CA PHE A 103 3.56 3.51 2.45
C PHE A 103 4.27 4.86 2.58
N PRO A 104 5.02 5.17 3.65
CA PRO A 104 5.75 6.44 3.74
C PRO A 104 6.73 6.70 2.59
N PRO A 105 7.60 5.76 2.17
CA PRO A 105 8.45 5.94 0.98
C PRO A 105 7.67 6.23 -0.30
N LEU A 106 6.55 5.53 -0.52
CA LEU A 106 5.68 5.81 -1.66
C LEU A 106 5.12 7.23 -1.61
N THR A 107 4.63 7.66 -0.45
CA THR A 107 4.09 9.01 -0.26
C THR A 107 5.13 10.07 -0.58
N VAL A 108 6.39 9.87 -0.15
CA VAL A 108 7.51 10.76 -0.47
C VAL A 108 7.75 10.79 -1.99
N ALA A 109 7.83 9.64 -2.66
CA ALA A 109 8.03 9.58 -4.10
C ALA A 109 6.95 10.35 -4.87
N LEU A 110 5.68 10.12 -4.52
CA LEU A 110 4.53 10.78 -5.12
C LEU A 110 4.56 12.30 -4.88
N ALA A 111 4.91 12.74 -3.67
CA ALA A 111 5.04 14.15 -3.34
C ALA A 111 6.15 14.83 -4.15
N LEU A 112 7.34 14.23 -4.23
CA LEU A 112 8.44 14.76 -5.03
C LEU A 112 8.09 14.84 -6.53
N MET A 113 7.42 13.83 -7.09
CA MET A 113 6.96 13.87 -8.48
C MET A 113 5.88 14.94 -8.67
N THR A 114 5.01 15.13 -7.71
CA THR A 114 3.99 16.19 -7.75
C THR A 114 4.65 17.57 -7.74
N THR A 115 5.70 17.77 -6.95
CA THR A 115 6.42 19.05 -6.92
C THR A 115 7.20 19.29 -8.22
N ASP A 116 7.82 18.27 -8.81
CA ASP A 116 8.48 18.40 -10.11
C ASP A 116 7.50 18.84 -11.20
N ARG A 117 6.26 18.35 -11.16
CA ARG A 117 5.25 18.65 -12.18
C ARG A 117 4.49 19.97 -11.98
N ILE A 118 4.34 20.42 -10.73
CA ILE A 118 3.52 21.62 -10.41
C ILE A 118 4.38 22.83 -10.13
N PHE A 119 5.55 22.63 -9.54
CA PHE A 119 6.44 23.72 -9.09
C PHE A 119 7.78 23.76 -9.84
N ASP A 120 7.93 22.95 -10.91
CA ASP A 120 9.14 22.85 -11.72
C ASP A 120 10.40 22.57 -10.89
N THR A 121 10.28 21.80 -9.83
CA THR A 121 11.44 21.25 -9.11
C THR A 121 12.11 20.17 -9.99
N ALA A 122 13.31 19.75 -9.62
CA ALA A 122 14.12 18.88 -10.49
C ALA A 122 14.60 17.61 -9.77
N PHE A 123 13.78 16.99 -8.94
CA PHE A 123 14.18 15.77 -8.23
C PHE A 123 14.45 14.59 -9.18
N PHE A 124 13.66 14.49 -10.26
CA PHE A 124 13.73 13.36 -11.19
C PHE A 124 14.13 13.78 -12.61
N THR A 125 14.29 15.07 -12.89
CA THR A 125 14.61 15.61 -14.23
C THR A 125 16.11 15.73 -14.41
N VAL A 126 16.69 14.91 -15.32
CA VAL A 126 18.16 14.82 -15.54
C VAL A 126 18.74 16.14 -16.01
N ALA A 127 18.05 16.88 -16.89
CA ALA A 127 18.50 18.14 -17.43
C ALA A 127 18.83 19.21 -16.38
N HIS A 128 18.25 19.09 -15.18
CA HIS A 128 18.45 20.02 -14.07
C HIS A 128 19.13 19.35 -12.86
N GLY A 129 19.82 18.21 -13.06
CA GLY A 129 20.58 17.54 -12.02
C GLY A 129 19.79 16.54 -11.19
N GLY A 130 18.54 16.24 -11.55
CA GLY A 130 17.72 15.22 -10.91
C GLY A 130 18.11 13.79 -11.28
N MET A 131 17.57 12.82 -10.55
CA MET A 131 17.89 11.40 -10.71
C MET A 131 16.60 10.56 -10.89
N PRO A 132 16.26 10.12 -12.11
CA PRO A 132 15.10 9.24 -12.35
C PRO A 132 15.12 7.94 -11.53
N MET A 133 16.31 7.39 -11.25
CA MET A 133 16.48 6.18 -10.43
C MET A 133 15.96 6.37 -9.00
N LEU A 134 15.96 7.60 -8.49
CA LEU A 134 15.42 7.90 -7.17
C LEU A 134 13.92 7.57 -7.09
N TRP A 135 13.16 7.83 -8.16
CA TRP A 135 11.76 7.40 -8.25
C TRP A 135 11.63 5.88 -8.12
N ALA A 136 12.39 5.13 -8.93
CA ALA A 136 12.34 3.68 -8.92
C ALA A 136 12.69 3.11 -7.54
N ASN A 137 13.71 3.65 -6.87
CA ASN A 137 14.11 3.21 -5.54
C ASN A 137 12.99 3.40 -4.51
N PHE A 138 12.43 4.59 -4.39
CA PHE A 138 11.32 4.85 -3.47
C PHE A 138 10.05 4.06 -3.82
N PHE A 139 9.73 3.97 -5.11
CA PHE A 139 8.56 3.24 -5.58
C PHE A 139 8.66 1.75 -5.22
N TRP A 140 9.81 1.10 -5.45
CA TRP A 140 9.96 -0.33 -5.21
C TRP A 140 10.20 -0.71 -3.75
N VAL A 141 10.63 0.23 -2.90
CA VAL A 141 10.58 0.04 -1.43
C VAL A 141 9.14 -0.19 -0.95
N TRP A 142 8.16 0.37 -1.63
CA TRP A 142 6.75 0.06 -1.44
C TRP A 142 6.27 -1.08 -2.34
N GLY A 143 6.66 -1.08 -3.62
CA GLY A 143 6.04 -1.90 -4.66
C GLY A 143 6.18 -3.41 -4.43
N HIS A 144 7.30 -3.90 -3.91
CA HIS A 144 7.43 -5.30 -3.52
C HIS A 144 6.64 -5.62 -2.25
N PRO A 145 6.73 -4.86 -1.15
CA PRO A 145 5.84 -5.05 -0.01
C PRO A 145 4.35 -5.02 -0.35
N GLU A 146 3.93 -4.23 -1.34
CA GLU A 146 2.54 -4.17 -1.79
C GLU A 146 2.00 -5.54 -2.21
N VAL A 147 2.77 -6.33 -2.95
CA VAL A 147 2.33 -7.66 -3.36
C VAL A 147 2.12 -8.59 -2.15
N TYR A 148 2.90 -8.42 -1.09
CA TYR A 148 2.71 -9.14 0.17
C TYR A 148 1.52 -8.61 0.97
N ILE A 149 1.26 -7.31 0.95
CA ILE A 149 0.06 -6.70 1.54
C ILE A 149 -1.20 -7.32 0.96
N VAL A 150 -1.21 -7.59 -0.35
CA VAL A 150 -2.35 -8.21 -1.03
C VAL A 150 -2.46 -9.70 -0.73
N ILE A 151 -1.36 -10.45 -0.78
CA ILE A 151 -1.42 -11.92 -0.74
C ILE A 151 -1.52 -12.49 0.69
N LEU A 152 -0.92 -11.85 1.70
CA LEU A 152 -0.89 -12.41 3.05
C LEU A 152 -2.28 -12.55 3.69
N PRO A 153 -3.20 -11.58 3.59
CA PRO A 153 -4.58 -11.78 4.06
C PRO A 153 -5.29 -12.91 3.32
N ALA A 154 -5.04 -13.08 2.01
CA ALA A 154 -5.59 -14.20 1.24
C ALA A 154 -5.08 -15.55 1.76
N PHE A 155 -3.80 -15.68 2.10
CA PHE A 155 -3.27 -16.89 2.74
C PHE A 155 -3.94 -17.17 4.09
N GLY A 156 -4.22 -16.12 4.87
CA GLY A 156 -4.99 -16.23 6.10
C GLY A 156 -6.39 -16.79 5.86
N ILE A 157 -7.10 -16.25 4.88
CA ILE A 157 -8.45 -16.71 4.48
C ILE A 157 -8.40 -18.17 4.04
N TYR A 158 -7.48 -18.55 3.15
CA TYR A 158 -7.36 -19.93 2.67
C TYR A 158 -7.04 -20.90 3.80
N SER A 159 -6.18 -20.50 4.73
CA SER A 159 -5.80 -21.31 5.88
C SER A 159 -6.95 -21.59 6.86
N GLU A 160 -8.01 -20.79 6.82
CA GLU A 160 -9.21 -21.01 7.64
C GLU A 160 -10.33 -21.72 6.87
N ILE A 161 -10.54 -21.34 5.61
CA ILE A 161 -11.61 -21.91 4.78
C ILE A 161 -11.32 -23.38 4.47
N ILE A 162 -10.12 -23.70 3.97
CA ILE A 162 -9.78 -25.07 3.52
C ILE A 162 -9.92 -26.10 4.64
N PRO A 163 -9.36 -25.90 5.85
CA PRO A 163 -9.53 -26.85 6.96
C PRO A 163 -10.99 -26.99 7.39
N THR A 164 -11.74 -25.89 7.40
CA THR A 164 -13.15 -25.88 7.79
C THR A 164 -13.99 -26.77 6.84
N PHE A 165 -13.85 -26.59 5.53
CA PHE A 165 -14.56 -27.42 4.55
C PHE A 165 -14.03 -28.86 4.50
N ALA A 166 -12.74 -29.09 4.70
CA ALA A 166 -12.15 -30.40 4.80
C ALA A 166 -12.48 -31.11 6.12
N ARG A 167 -13.10 -30.43 7.09
CA ARG A 167 -13.38 -30.94 8.46
C ARG A 167 -12.12 -31.46 9.15
N LYS A 168 -10.96 -30.83 8.94
CA LYS A 168 -9.67 -31.19 9.51
C LYS A 168 -9.06 -29.99 10.24
N ARG A 169 -8.20 -30.24 11.20
CA ARG A 169 -7.44 -29.18 11.86
C ARG A 169 -6.34 -28.67 10.93
N LEU A 170 -6.07 -27.37 10.99
CA LEU A 170 -4.94 -26.77 10.29
C LEU A 170 -3.63 -27.42 10.77
N PHE A 171 -2.89 -28.03 9.84
CA PHE A 171 -1.59 -28.62 10.14
C PHE A 171 -0.52 -27.53 10.16
N GLY A 172 0.38 -27.59 11.16
CA GLY A 172 1.55 -26.71 11.18
C GLY A 172 1.25 -25.24 11.41
N HIS A 173 0.21 -24.87 12.17
CA HIS A 173 -0.17 -23.49 12.44
C HIS A 173 1.03 -22.59 12.85
N GLN A 174 1.88 -23.05 13.78
CA GLN A 174 3.06 -22.31 14.21
C GLN A 174 4.07 -22.10 13.08
N SER A 175 4.32 -23.13 12.28
CA SER A 175 5.23 -23.03 11.12
C SER A 175 4.70 -22.02 10.09
N MET A 176 3.39 -21.98 9.87
CA MET A 176 2.76 -21.01 8.97
C MET A 176 2.88 -19.58 9.50
N VAL A 177 2.72 -19.37 10.81
CA VAL A 177 2.93 -18.06 11.44
C VAL A 177 4.36 -17.57 11.23
N TRP A 178 5.35 -18.44 11.46
CA TRP A 178 6.76 -18.09 11.26
C TRP A 178 7.11 -17.87 9.79
N ALA A 179 6.57 -18.70 8.89
CA ALA A 179 6.76 -18.52 7.46
C ALA A 179 6.18 -17.17 6.98
N THR A 180 4.98 -16.82 7.43
CA THR A 180 4.35 -15.53 7.13
C THR A 180 5.16 -14.35 7.66
N ALA A 181 5.66 -14.46 8.90
CA ALA A 181 6.52 -13.44 9.47
C ALA A 181 7.85 -13.33 8.70
N GLY A 182 8.45 -14.46 8.30
CA GLY A 182 9.68 -14.48 7.50
C GLY A 182 9.50 -13.78 6.13
N ILE A 183 8.41 -14.06 5.44
CA ILE A 183 8.07 -13.40 4.15
C ILE A 183 7.96 -11.87 4.31
N ALA A 184 7.46 -11.39 5.44
CA ALA A 184 7.32 -9.96 5.69
C ALA A 184 8.66 -9.22 5.82
N PHE A 185 9.77 -9.93 6.02
CA PHE A 185 11.13 -9.36 6.13
C PHE A 185 11.94 -9.47 4.83
N LEU A 186 11.41 -10.13 3.80
CA LEU A 186 12.05 -10.26 2.48
C LEU A 186 11.63 -9.12 1.55
#